data_e07af582bf1a77c2f956bcc1ce640382
#
_entry.id   e07af582bf1a77c2f956bcc1ce640382
#
_cell.length_a   1.000
_cell.length_b   1.000
_cell.length_c   1.000
_cell.angle_alpha   90.00
_cell.angle_beta   90.00
_cell.angle_gamma   90.00
#
_symmetry.space_group_name_H-M   'P 1'
#
loop_
_entity.id
_entity.type
_entity.pdbx_description
1 polymer ?
#
loop_
_entity_poly.entity_id
_entity_poly.type
_entity_poly.pdbx_seq_one_letter_code
_entity_poly.pdbx_strand_id
1 'polypeptide(L)'
;LICLLIFVIFVESLVAKEVNIYTSRHYDSDDALYQEFTDQTGIKVNVLSGKGGALLERLKFEGKNSPADIFFTVDAGNLWKVQREGLFQPIKSEEVLSKVSSNYRGPNNEWTAIAKRSRVFFYNPKRVSSKEISNISYESLADDVWKGRIVIRSSNNMYNQSLVASLIAKNGEKETEIWAKALVNNMARKPQGNDRAQIMAVANGEADLAIANSYYIGIMLSGNAGIDQLNAAKKVKMIFPNQSGSGAHVNISGAGILKNSPNPDNANLFLEFLLSEKVQKNMVKKSYEYPIAAVQISDEMAKFGTKFIEDDTSVKRFGELNPTAIKLMDRVGWK
;
A
#
# COMPACT_ATOMS: atom_id res chain seq x y z
N LEU A 1 29.36 68.02 12.67
CA LEU A 1 28.49 66.90 13.12
C LEU A 1 28.31 65.93 11.97
N ILE A 2 29.01 64.77 12.00
CA ILE A 2 28.89 63.74 10.96
C ILE A 2 27.92 62.67 11.53
N CYS A 3 26.74 62.58 10.94
CA CYS A 3 25.80 61.52 11.25
C CYS A 3 26.20 60.24 10.47
N LEU A 4 26.66 59.22 11.20
CA LEU A 4 26.95 57.89 10.67
C LEU A 4 25.59 57.13 10.62
N LEU A 5 25.09 56.95 9.39
CA LEU A 5 23.94 56.07 9.15
C LEU A 5 24.45 54.62 9.18
N ILE A 6 24.09 53.86 10.25
CA ILE A 6 24.33 52.41 10.33
C ILE A 6 23.22 51.75 9.56
N PHE A 7 23.52 51.19 8.37
CA PHE A 7 22.65 50.33 7.63
C PHE A 7 22.73 48.92 8.25
N VAL A 8 21.71 48.54 9.03
CA VAL A 8 21.55 47.17 9.52
C VAL A 8 20.98 46.33 8.36
N ILE A 9 21.85 45.58 7.68
CA ILE A 9 21.46 44.61 6.70
C ILE A 9 20.89 43.40 7.48
N PHE A 10 19.58 43.26 7.51
CA PHE A 10 18.94 42.00 7.92
C PHE A 10 19.25 40.97 6.82
N VAL A 11 20.22 40.12 7.05
CA VAL A 11 20.39 38.88 6.31
C VAL A 11 19.35 37.93 6.84
N GLU A 12 18.17 37.93 6.22
CA GLU A 12 17.28 36.80 6.36
C GLU A 12 18.05 35.60 5.82
N SER A 13 18.47 34.72 6.72
CA SER A 13 18.99 33.41 6.32
C SER A 13 17.89 32.70 5.54
N LEU A 14 18.03 32.62 4.23
CA LEU A 14 17.19 31.78 3.37
C LEU A 14 17.44 30.33 3.83
N VAL A 15 16.73 29.88 4.86
CA VAL A 15 16.64 28.45 5.14
C VAL A 15 15.99 27.85 3.91
N ALA A 16 16.71 27.02 3.19
CA ALA A 16 16.18 26.36 2.00
C ALA A 16 14.91 25.61 2.41
N LYS A 17 13.79 26.00 1.81
CA LYS A 17 12.53 25.31 2.05
C LYS A 17 12.66 23.89 1.51
N GLU A 18 12.65 22.90 2.38
CA GLU A 18 12.78 21.50 1.98
C GLU A 18 11.86 20.59 2.78
N VAL A 19 11.61 19.39 2.27
CA VAL A 19 10.99 18.28 2.95
C VAL A 19 11.78 17.00 2.65
N ASN A 20 12.12 16.25 3.71
CA ASN A 20 12.97 15.06 3.62
C ASN A 20 12.10 13.82 3.82
N ILE A 21 12.03 12.95 2.82
CA ILE A 21 11.15 11.79 2.79
C ILE A 21 11.96 10.51 2.87
N TYR A 22 11.70 9.68 3.88
CA TYR A 22 12.16 8.30 3.92
C TYR A 22 11.06 7.41 3.37
N THR A 23 11.33 6.73 2.23
CA THR A 23 10.30 5.98 1.53
C THR A 23 10.68 4.54 1.22
N SER A 24 9.74 3.63 1.41
CA SER A 24 9.81 2.26 0.89
C SER A 24 8.85 2.02 -0.29
N ARG A 25 8.29 3.08 -0.85
CA ARG A 25 7.57 3.01 -2.12
C ARG A 25 8.56 2.73 -3.25
N HIS A 26 8.08 2.12 -4.31
CA HIS A 26 8.92 1.63 -5.41
C HIS A 26 8.26 1.89 -6.77
N TYR A 27 7.55 3.01 -6.88
CA TYR A 27 6.90 3.41 -8.14
C TYR A 27 7.75 4.46 -8.84
N ASP A 28 8.14 4.19 -10.09
CA ASP A 28 8.91 5.13 -10.93
C ASP A 28 8.18 6.48 -11.12
N SER A 29 6.85 6.47 -10.94
CA SER A 29 6.01 7.66 -11.03
C SER A 29 6.16 8.63 -9.85
N ASP A 30 6.76 8.20 -8.74
CA ASP A 30 6.85 9.04 -7.54
C ASP A 30 7.85 10.20 -7.75
N ASP A 31 8.90 10.02 -8.56
CA ASP A 31 9.85 11.10 -8.86
C ASP A 31 9.19 12.32 -9.54
N ALA A 32 8.29 12.04 -10.50
CA ALA A 32 7.53 13.10 -11.16
C ALA A 32 6.55 13.80 -10.20
N LEU A 33 6.03 13.08 -9.21
CA LEU A 33 5.16 13.61 -8.17
C LEU A 33 5.94 14.55 -7.23
N TYR A 34 7.16 14.17 -6.85
CA TYR A 34 8.03 15.00 -6.01
C TYR A 34 8.47 16.27 -6.72
N GLN A 35 8.79 16.17 -8.02
CA GLN A 35 9.12 17.33 -8.83
C GLN A 35 7.91 18.26 -8.96
N GLU A 36 6.70 17.73 -9.18
CA GLU A 36 5.47 18.55 -9.28
C GLU A 36 5.22 19.34 -7.98
N PHE A 37 5.44 18.74 -6.80
CA PHE A 37 5.36 19.45 -5.53
C PHE A 37 6.36 20.60 -5.44
N THR A 38 7.61 20.33 -5.82
CA THR A 38 8.67 21.37 -5.84
C THR A 38 8.32 22.51 -6.77
N ASP A 39 7.83 22.22 -7.97
CA ASP A 39 7.45 23.25 -8.97
C ASP A 39 6.29 24.14 -8.49
N GLN A 40 5.34 23.57 -7.74
CA GLN A 40 4.17 24.30 -7.22
C GLN A 40 4.48 25.14 -5.98
N THR A 41 5.37 24.68 -5.13
CA THR A 41 5.57 25.26 -3.78
C THR A 41 6.91 25.94 -3.59
N GLY A 42 7.89 25.66 -4.45
CA GLY A 42 9.28 26.05 -4.23
C GLY A 42 9.99 25.25 -3.10
N ILE A 43 9.30 24.24 -2.52
CA ILE A 43 9.87 23.38 -1.47
C ILE A 43 10.58 22.20 -2.14
N LYS A 44 11.88 22.06 -1.90
CA LYS A 44 12.68 20.96 -2.43
C LYS A 44 12.30 19.64 -1.73
N VAL A 45 12.05 18.59 -2.49
CA VAL A 45 11.87 17.24 -1.96
C VAL A 45 13.18 16.47 -2.00
N ASN A 46 13.68 16.04 -0.85
CA ASN A 46 14.82 15.14 -0.72
C ASN A 46 14.33 13.75 -0.37
N VAL A 47 14.78 12.73 -1.09
CA VAL A 47 14.26 11.37 -0.95
C VAL A 47 15.37 10.39 -0.55
N LEU A 48 15.12 9.61 0.49
CA LEU A 48 15.90 8.43 0.83
C LEU A 48 15.03 7.19 0.66
N SER A 49 15.33 6.39 -0.36
CA SER A 49 14.61 5.15 -0.65
C SER A 49 15.28 3.94 0.00
N GLY A 50 14.47 2.99 0.50
CA GLY A 50 14.99 1.77 1.11
C GLY A 50 13.90 0.78 1.51
N LYS A 51 14.30 -0.38 2.03
CA LYS A 51 13.35 -1.33 2.61
C LYS A 51 12.79 -0.77 3.92
N GLY A 52 11.47 -0.89 4.13
CA GLY A 52 10.79 -0.29 5.29
C GLY A 52 11.41 -0.64 6.64
N GLY A 53 11.83 -1.90 6.85
CA GLY A 53 12.54 -2.30 8.07
C GLY A 53 13.91 -1.63 8.24
N ALA A 54 14.68 -1.49 7.17
CA ALA A 54 15.99 -0.82 7.22
C ALA A 54 15.83 0.69 7.51
N LEU A 55 14.82 1.33 6.91
CA LEU A 55 14.51 2.73 7.19
C LEU A 55 14.04 2.94 8.63
N LEU A 56 13.27 2.01 9.19
CA LEU A 56 12.88 2.05 10.60
C LEU A 56 14.10 1.98 11.53
N GLU A 57 15.01 1.03 11.31
CA GLU A 57 16.24 0.94 12.12
C GLU A 57 17.11 2.18 11.97
N ARG A 58 17.17 2.76 10.77
CA ARG A 58 17.87 4.02 10.54
C ARG A 58 17.24 5.17 11.34
N LEU A 59 15.92 5.33 11.33
CA LEU A 59 15.21 6.35 12.11
C LEU A 59 15.47 6.19 13.62
N LYS A 60 15.50 4.96 14.12
CA LYS A 60 15.84 4.67 15.54
C LYS A 60 17.29 5.07 15.86
N PHE A 61 18.22 4.77 14.97
CA PHE A 61 19.63 5.11 15.14
C PHE A 61 19.87 6.62 15.10
N GLU A 62 19.25 7.34 14.15
CA GLU A 62 19.35 8.79 14.00
C GLU A 62 18.69 9.54 15.17
N GLY A 63 17.60 8.98 15.72
CA GLY A 63 16.89 9.50 16.87
C GLY A 63 16.42 10.95 16.67
N LYS A 64 16.82 11.85 17.58
CA LYS A 64 16.47 13.28 17.53
C LYS A 64 17.19 14.05 16.41
N ASN A 65 18.26 13.49 15.89
CA ASN A 65 19.07 14.11 14.85
C ASN A 65 18.68 13.66 13.44
N SER A 66 17.60 12.89 13.31
CA SER A 66 17.13 12.47 11.99
C SER A 66 16.76 13.68 11.14
N PRO A 67 17.25 13.78 9.91
CA PRO A 67 16.83 14.83 8.99
C PRO A 67 15.45 14.56 8.37
N ALA A 68 14.88 13.38 8.58
CA ALA A 68 13.65 12.96 7.93
C ALA A 68 12.42 13.68 8.51
N ASP A 69 11.56 14.16 7.61
CA ASP A 69 10.28 14.79 7.94
C ASP A 69 9.14 13.81 7.84
N ILE A 70 9.16 12.95 6.81
CA ILE A 70 8.07 12.03 6.48
C ILE A 70 8.60 10.62 6.33
N PHE A 71 7.86 9.65 6.88
CA PHE A 71 7.99 8.25 6.51
C PHE A 71 6.83 7.88 5.59
N PHE A 72 7.14 7.53 4.33
CA PHE A 72 6.16 7.22 3.28
C PHE A 72 6.34 5.77 2.80
N THR A 73 5.34 4.93 2.99
CA THR A 73 5.49 3.49 2.76
C THR A 73 4.26 2.86 2.14
N VAL A 74 4.42 1.63 1.70
CA VAL A 74 3.33 0.73 1.34
C VAL A 74 3.02 -0.18 2.52
N ASP A 75 1.71 -0.50 2.67
CA ASP A 75 1.15 -1.36 3.70
C ASP A 75 1.06 -0.71 5.12
N ALA A 76 -0.15 -0.72 5.67
CA ALA A 76 -0.45 -0.19 7.01
C ALA A 76 0.38 -0.87 8.11
N GLY A 77 0.76 -2.14 7.93
CA GLY A 77 1.61 -2.85 8.87
C GLY A 77 3.01 -2.23 9.02
N ASN A 78 3.55 -1.60 7.97
CA ASN A 78 4.82 -0.87 8.06
C ASN A 78 4.66 0.45 8.82
N LEU A 79 3.56 1.18 8.60
CA LEU A 79 3.25 2.40 9.36
C LEU A 79 3.09 2.09 10.85
N TRP A 80 2.37 1.01 11.17
CA TRP A 80 2.18 0.57 12.54
C TRP A 80 3.51 0.23 13.25
N LYS A 81 4.49 -0.37 12.55
CA LYS A 81 5.81 -0.64 13.14
C LYS A 81 6.51 0.65 13.57
N VAL A 82 6.48 1.68 12.72
CA VAL A 82 7.07 3.00 13.02
C VAL A 82 6.32 3.68 14.18
N GLN A 83 4.98 3.57 14.16
CA GLN A 83 4.13 4.10 15.23
C GLN A 83 4.43 3.45 16.59
N ARG A 84 4.60 2.13 16.65
CA ARG A 84 4.94 1.40 17.89
C ARG A 84 6.22 1.88 18.54
N GLU A 85 7.17 2.36 17.77
CA GLU A 85 8.42 2.96 18.27
C GLU A 85 8.23 4.43 18.72
N GLY A 86 7.01 4.97 18.65
CA GLY A 86 6.69 6.35 19.03
C GLY A 86 7.38 7.40 18.15
N LEU A 87 7.61 7.07 16.87
CA LEU A 87 8.39 7.91 15.95
C LEU A 87 7.52 8.88 15.14
N PHE A 88 6.20 8.82 15.23
CA PHE A 88 5.30 9.76 14.59
C PHE A 88 4.81 10.84 15.54
N GLN A 89 4.37 11.97 14.98
CA GLN A 89 3.55 12.98 15.64
C GLN A 89 2.16 13.03 14.98
N PRO A 90 1.13 13.53 15.68
CA PRO A 90 -0.19 13.70 15.09
C PRO A 90 -0.16 14.67 13.89
N ILE A 91 -0.83 14.29 12.81
CA ILE A 91 -1.09 15.15 11.65
C ILE A 91 -2.11 16.21 12.11
N LYS A 92 -1.75 17.49 11.93
CA LYS A 92 -2.56 18.64 12.38
C LYS A 92 -3.40 19.24 11.27
N SER A 93 -3.10 18.95 10.00
CA SER A 93 -3.84 19.50 8.87
C SER A 93 -5.28 18.99 8.85
N GLU A 94 -6.23 19.90 9.07
CA GLU A 94 -7.66 19.59 8.95
C GLU A 94 -8.03 19.19 7.51
N GLU A 95 -7.34 19.75 6.53
CA GLU A 95 -7.53 19.38 5.13
C GLU A 95 -7.23 17.89 4.90
N VAL A 96 -6.12 17.39 5.41
CA VAL A 96 -5.75 15.97 5.36
C VAL A 96 -6.79 15.13 6.10
N LEU A 97 -7.18 15.53 7.30
CA LEU A 97 -8.08 14.76 8.16
C LEU A 97 -9.51 14.71 7.61
N SER A 98 -9.96 15.74 6.93
CA SER A 98 -11.31 15.77 6.31
C SER A 98 -11.42 14.88 5.06
N LYS A 99 -10.32 14.68 4.33
CA LYS A 99 -10.30 13.90 3.09
C LYS A 99 -10.17 12.38 3.29
N VAL A 100 -9.68 11.94 4.45
CA VAL A 100 -9.39 10.52 4.69
C VAL A 100 -10.23 10.01 5.88
N SER A 101 -11.04 8.98 5.65
CA SER A 101 -11.83 8.33 6.70
C SER A 101 -10.94 7.79 7.82
N SER A 102 -11.45 7.80 9.06
CA SER A 102 -10.76 7.26 10.24
C SER A 102 -10.34 5.79 10.11
N ASN A 103 -11.05 4.99 9.28
CA ASN A 103 -10.66 3.61 8.99
C ASN A 103 -9.32 3.49 8.25
N TYR A 104 -8.89 4.55 7.58
CA TYR A 104 -7.65 4.62 6.81
C TYR A 104 -6.58 5.51 7.46
N ARG A 105 -6.73 5.80 8.76
CA ARG A 105 -5.77 6.58 9.54
C ARG A 105 -5.26 5.77 10.74
N GLY A 106 -4.07 6.10 11.20
CA GLY A 106 -3.51 5.57 12.45
C GLY A 106 -4.22 6.12 13.69
N PRO A 107 -4.01 5.46 14.84
CA PRO A 107 -4.42 6.01 16.13
C PRO A 107 -3.88 7.44 16.28
N ASN A 108 -4.67 8.31 16.95
CA ASN A 108 -4.31 9.71 17.17
C ASN A 108 -3.93 10.50 15.90
N ASN A 109 -4.32 10.02 14.70
CA ASN A 109 -3.97 10.62 13.41
C ASN A 109 -2.45 10.68 13.16
N GLU A 110 -1.65 9.76 13.70
CA GLU A 110 -0.19 9.77 13.55
C GLU A 110 0.28 9.42 12.13
N TRP A 111 -0.55 8.81 11.33
CA TRP A 111 -0.34 8.56 9.91
C TRP A 111 -1.67 8.49 9.17
N THR A 112 -1.63 8.66 7.86
CA THR A 112 -2.80 8.66 6.98
C THR A 112 -2.54 7.86 5.72
N ALA A 113 -3.60 7.30 5.14
CA ALA A 113 -3.55 6.74 3.79
C ALA A 113 -3.38 7.85 2.75
N ILE A 114 -2.68 7.51 1.67
CA ILE A 114 -2.50 8.35 0.48
C ILE A 114 -3.14 7.68 -0.74
N ALA A 115 -3.12 6.36 -0.80
CA ALA A 115 -3.77 5.58 -1.85
C ALA A 115 -4.20 4.22 -1.30
N LYS A 116 -5.09 3.53 -2.04
CA LYS A 116 -5.60 2.20 -1.70
C LYS A 116 -5.22 1.16 -2.74
N ARG A 117 -5.16 -0.10 -2.33
CA ARG A 117 -5.13 -1.28 -3.19
C ARG A 117 -5.88 -2.41 -2.53
N SER A 118 -6.37 -3.34 -3.36
CA SER A 118 -7.06 -4.54 -2.88
C SER A 118 -6.23 -5.80 -3.15
N ARG A 119 -6.33 -6.80 -2.28
CA ARG A 119 -5.88 -8.16 -2.55
C ARG A 119 -6.96 -8.87 -3.34
N VAL A 120 -6.71 -9.13 -4.60
CA VAL A 120 -7.66 -9.67 -5.58
C VAL A 120 -7.21 -11.03 -6.08
N PHE A 121 -8.09 -11.69 -6.83
CA PHE A 121 -7.74 -12.91 -7.52
C PHE A 121 -7.52 -12.65 -9.00
N PHE A 122 -6.46 -13.27 -9.53
CA PHE A 122 -6.18 -13.38 -10.95
C PHE A 122 -6.39 -14.82 -11.37
N TYR A 123 -7.21 -15.04 -12.39
CA TYR A 123 -7.54 -16.38 -12.86
C TYR A 123 -7.42 -16.51 -14.36
N ASN A 124 -7.18 -17.73 -14.83
CA ASN A 124 -7.18 -18.04 -16.25
C ASN A 124 -8.60 -18.41 -16.71
N PRO A 125 -9.27 -17.59 -17.55
CA PRO A 125 -10.66 -17.83 -17.96
C PRO A 125 -10.83 -19.06 -18.87
N LYS A 126 -9.74 -19.67 -19.35
CA LYS A 126 -9.79 -20.95 -20.08
C LYS A 126 -9.77 -22.17 -19.15
N ARG A 127 -9.45 -21.98 -17.86
CA ARG A 127 -9.27 -23.05 -16.87
C ARG A 127 -10.24 -22.94 -15.69
N VAL A 128 -10.76 -21.73 -15.44
CA VAL A 128 -11.72 -21.45 -14.36
C VAL A 128 -13.01 -20.96 -15.00
N SER A 129 -14.09 -21.65 -14.73
CA SER A 129 -15.42 -21.33 -15.26
C SER A 129 -16.05 -20.14 -14.52
N SER A 130 -17.00 -19.46 -15.17
CA SER A 130 -17.77 -18.38 -14.55
C SER A 130 -18.55 -18.86 -13.31
N LYS A 131 -18.95 -20.14 -13.26
CA LYS A 131 -19.65 -20.72 -12.10
C LYS A 131 -18.73 -20.84 -10.89
N GLU A 132 -17.46 -21.20 -11.06
CA GLU A 132 -16.48 -21.34 -9.97
C GLU A 132 -16.15 -20.00 -9.31
N ILE A 133 -16.27 -18.89 -10.05
CA ILE A 133 -15.87 -17.56 -9.58
C ILE A 133 -17.05 -16.63 -9.25
N SER A 134 -18.30 -17.01 -9.53
CA SER A 134 -19.47 -16.13 -9.42
C SER A 134 -19.65 -15.49 -8.03
N ASN A 135 -19.31 -16.22 -6.96
CA ASN A 135 -19.38 -15.76 -5.57
C ASN A 135 -18.10 -16.09 -4.80
N ILE A 136 -16.96 -16.00 -5.51
CA ILE A 136 -15.67 -16.38 -4.90
C ILE A 136 -15.32 -15.46 -3.72
N SER A 137 -14.85 -16.07 -2.65
CA SER A 137 -14.41 -15.37 -1.44
C SER A 137 -13.01 -15.85 -1.03
N TYR A 138 -12.38 -15.14 -0.09
CA TYR A 138 -11.13 -15.65 0.50
C TYR A 138 -11.39 -17.00 1.17
N GLU A 139 -12.50 -17.10 1.88
CA GLU A 139 -12.90 -18.29 2.64
C GLU A 139 -13.08 -19.50 1.71
N SER A 140 -13.68 -19.32 0.54
CA SER A 140 -13.92 -20.40 -0.43
C SER A 140 -12.64 -20.98 -1.04
N LEU A 141 -11.49 -20.32 -0.90
CA LEU A 141 -10.20 -20.88 -1.32
C LEU A 141 -9.73 -22.05 -0.44
N ALA A 142 -10.40 -22.29 0.68
CA ALA A 142 -10.21 -23.47 1.52
C ALA A 142 -10.89 -24.74 0.95
N ASP A 143 -11.80 -24.61 -0.01
CA ASP A 143 -12.56 -25.70 -0.57
C ASP A 143 -11.69 -26.63 -1.44
N ASP A 144 -11.97 -27.93 -1.41
CA ASP A 144 -11.19 -28.96 -2.12
C ASP A 144 -11.17 -28.77 -3.66
N VAL A 145 -12.13 -28.04 -4.23
CA VAL A 145 -12.16 -27.71 -5.64
C VAL A 145 -10.91 -26.93 -6.08
N TRP A 146 -10.25 -26.24 -5.15
CA TRP A 146 -9.04 -25.47 -5.41
C TRP A 146 -7.74 -26.25 -5.17
N LYS A 147 -7.79 -27.53 -4.84
CA LYS A 147 -6.61 -28.35 -4.52
C LYS A 147 -5.61 -28.38 -5.69
N GLY A 148 -4.38 -27.94 -5.42
CA GLY A 148 -3.31 -27.86 -6.42
C GLY A 148 -3.51 -26.77 -7.48
N ARG A 149 -4.38 -25.78 -7.25
CA ARG A 149 -4.78 -24.79 -8.26
C ARG A 149 -4.42 -23.35 -7.89
N ILE A 150 -3.94 -23.09 -6.66
CA ILE A 150 -3.69 -21.74 -6.15
C ILE A 150 -2.20 -21.45 -6.11
N VAL A 151 -1.80 -20.24 -6.49
CA VAL A 151 -0.46 -19.71 -6.23
C VAL A 151 -0.55 -18.38 -5.48
N ILE A 152 0.34 -18.25 -4.52
CA ILE A 152 0.49 -17.06 -3.68
C ILE A 152 1.95 -16.92 -3.27
N ARG A 153 2.40 -15.73 -2.93
CA ARG A 153 3.76 -15.51 -2.46
C ARG A 153 3.95 -15.94 -1.00
N SER A 154 5.20 -15.96 -0.54
CA SER A 154 5.61 -16.38 0.80
C SER A 154 4.93 -15.59 1.93
N SER A 155 4.80 -16.23 3.10
CA SER A 155 4.35 -15.64 4.37
C SER A 155 5.22 -14.49 4.88
N ASN A 156 6.48 -14.41 4.46
CA ASN A 156 7.37 -13.31 4.85
C ASN A 156 6.99 -11.97 4.21
N ASN A 157 6.04 -11.97 3.29
CA ASN A 157 5.57 -10.77 2.62
C ASN A 157 4.47 -10.07 3.42
N MET A 158 4.64 -8.78 3.66
CA MET A 158 3.70 -7.96 4.42
C MET A 158 2.27 -7.99 3.86
N TYR A 159 2.08 -8.05 2.54
CA TYR A 159 0.73 -8.07 1.94
C TYR A 159 -0.07 -9.31 2.35
N ASN A 160 0.57 -10.48 2.45
CA ASN A 160 -0.08 -11.69 2.93
C ASN A 160 -0.32 -11.63 4.44
N GLN A 161 0.64 -11.09 5.21
CA GLN A 161 0.47 -10.90 6.64
C GLN A 161 -0.71 -9.98 6.95
N SER A 162 -0.87 -8.88 6.19
CA SER A 162 -2.01 -7.97 6.35
C SER A 162 -3.33 -8.59 5.91
N LEU A 163 -3.35 -9.42 4.86
CA LEU A 163 -4.54 -10.19 4.49
C LEU A 163 -4.94 -11.15 5.61
N VAL A 164 -4.00 -11.94 6.15
CA VAL A 164 -4.28 -12.87 7.26
C VAL A 164 -4.73 -12.10 8.50
N ALA A 165 -4.10 -10.95 8.80
CA ALA A 165 -4.52 -10.09 9.92
C ALA A 165 -5.95 -9.56 9.75
N SER A 166 -6.38 -9.20 8.52
CA SER A 166 -7.78 -8.80 8.28
C SER A 166 -8.75 -9.95 8.47
N LEU A 167 -8.40 -11.16 8.03
CA LEU A 167 -9.22 -12.35 8.26
C LEU A 167 -9.32 -12.71 9.74
N ILE A 168 -8.22 -12.58 10.51
CA ILE A 168 -8.25 -12.74 11.97
C ILE A 168 -9.17 -11.71 12.63
N ALA A 169 -9.10 -10.44 12.20
CA ALA A 169 -9.97 -9.39 12.72
C ALA A 169 -11.45 -9.69 12.50
N LYS A 170 -11.80 -10.34 11.40
CA LYS A 170 -13.17 -10.62 10.99
C LYS A 170 -13.69 -11.96 11.50
N ASN A 171 -12.92 -13.03 11.34
CA ASN A 171 -13.34 -14.40 11.56
C ASN A 171 -12.78 -15.00 12.87
N GLY A 172 -11.85 -14.29 13.53
CA GLY A 172 -11.08 -14.80 14.65
C GLY A 172 -9.89 -15.66 14.25
N GLU A 173 -8.97 -15.88 15.20
CA GLU A 173 -7.70 -16.59 14.95
C GLU A 173 -7.91 -18.05 14.55
N LYS A 174 -8.81 -18.77 15.28
CA LYS A 174 -9.06 -20.20 15.07
C LYS A 174 -9.58 -20.50 13.66
N GLU A 175 -10.61 -19.79 13.23
CA GLU A 175 -11.21 -20.00 11.90
C GLU A 175 -10.25 -19.61 10.79
N THR A 176 -9.49 -18.54 11.00
CA THR A 176 -8.44 -18.11 10.06
C THR A 176 -7.31 -19.14 9.97
N GLU A 177 -6.96 -19.83 11.07
CA GLU A 177 -5.96 -20.90 11.05
C GLU A 177 -6.43 -22.12 10.26
N ILE A 178 -7.70 -22.53 10.44
CA ILE A 178 -8.31 -23.60 9.66
C ILE A 178 -8.27 -23.27 8.17
N TRP A 179 -8.71 -22.06 7.82
CA TRP A 179 -8.65 -21.55 6.45
C TRP A 179 -7.23 -21.54 5.88
N ALA A 180 -6.27 -20.98 6.62
CA ALA A 180 -4.89 -20.88 6.15
C ALA A 180 -4.24 -22.25 5.92
N LYS A 181 -4.55 -23.24 6.77
CA LYS A 181 -4.11 -24.63 6.60
C LYS A 181 -4.68 -25.25 5.31
N ALA A 182 -5.96 -25.05 5.07
CA ALA A 182 -6.60 -25.53 3.84
C ALA A 182 -6.05 -24.82 2.60
N LEU A 183 -5.86 -23.49 2.66
CA LEU A 183 -5.22 -22.74 1.57
C LEU A 183 -3.83 -23.29 1.25
N VAL A 184 -3.00 -23.58 2.26
CA VAL A 184 -1.66 -24.17 2.05
C VAL A 184 -1.75 -25.51 1.34
N ASN A 185 -2.72 -26.37 1.71
CA ASN A 185 -2.97 -27.66 1.05
C ASN A 185 -3.45 -27.51 -0.40
N ASN A 186 -4.08 -26.38 -0.73
CA ASN A 186 -4.62 -26.08 -2.05
C ASN A 186 -3.60 -25.36 -2.96
N MET A 187 -2.41 -25.04 -2.46
CA MET A 187 -1.35 -24.44 -3.28
C MET A 187 -0.84 -25.42 -4.34
N ALA A 188 -0.69 -24.94 -5.58
CA ALA A 188 -0.14 -25.69 -6.69
C ALA A 188 1.36 -25.99 -6.53
N ARG A 189 2.06 -25.13 -5.79
CA ARG A 189 3.50 -25.23 -5.49
C ARG A 189 3.86 -24.48 -4.22
N LYS A 190 5.05 -24.69 -3.73
CA LYS A 190 5.63 -23.88 -2.64
C LYS A 190 5.64 -22.41 -3.06
N PRO A 191 5.30 -21.48 -2.14
CA PRO A 191 5.34 -20.05 -2.42
C PRO A 191 6.72 -19.58 -2.89
N GLN A 192 6.76 -18.83 -3.98
CA GLN A 192 7.98 -18.25 -4.55
C GLN A 192 7.67 -17.02 -5.41
N GLY A 193 8.63 -16.13 -5.56
CA GLY A 193 8.50 -14.93 -6.37
C GLY A 193 7.59 -13.85 -5.78
N ASN A 194 7.38 -12.80 -6.54
CA ASN A 194 6.51 -11.67 -6.18
C ASN A 194 5.09 -11.82 -6.78
N ASP A 195 4.20 -10.84 -6.56
CA ASP A 195 2.83 -10.89 -7.06
C ASP A 195 2.75 -11.04 -8.59
N ARG A 196 3.63 -10.36 -9.34
CA ARG A 196 3.69 -10.51 -10.81
C ARG A 196 4.07 -11.92 -11.24
N ALA A 197 4.96 -12.57 -10.50
CA ALA A 197 5.33 -13.97 -10.75
C ALA A 197 4.13 -14.93 -10.52
N GLN A 198 3.24 -14.63 -9.56
CA GLN A 198 2.01 -15.41 -9.38
C GLN A 198 1.05 -15.22 -10.58
N ILE A 199 0.86 -13.98 -11.05
CA ILE A 199 0.02 -13.69 -12.21
C ILE A 199 0.57 -14.39 -13.47
N MET A 200 1.90 -14.36 -13.65
CA MET A 200 2.56 -15.06 -14.77
C MET A 200 2.39 -16.59 -14.68
N ALA A 201 2.48 -17.17 -13.48
CA ALA A 201 2.24 -18.60 -13.26
C ALA A 201 0.83 -19.03 -13.72
N VAL A 202 -0.19 -18.24 -13.39
CA VAL A 202 -1.57 -18.46 -13.87
C VAL A 202 -1.68 -18.31 -15.39
N ALA A 203 -1.06 -17.28 -15.96
CA ALA A 203 -1.05 -17.05 -17.41
C ALA A 203 -0.39 -18.19 -18.20
N ASN A 204 0.59 -18.86 -17.59
CA ASN A 204 1.34 -19.97 -18.15
C ASN A 204 0.72 -21.36 -17.83
N GLY A 205 -0.35 -21.41 -17.03
CA GLY A 205 -1.07 -22.63 -16.70
C GLY A 205 -0.44 -23.47 -15.59
N GLU A 206 0.52 -22.92 -14.81
CA GLU A 206 1.08 -23.59 -13.62
C GLU A 206 0.05 -23.68 -12.49
N ALA A 207 -0.90 -22.74 -12.46
CA ALA A 207 -2.02 -22.70 -11.53
C ALA A 207 -3.24 -22.08 -12.23
N ASP A 208 -4.38 -22.14 -11.57
CA ASP A 208 -5.62 -21.61 -12.11
C ASP A 208 -5.97 -20.25 -11.52
N LEU A 209 -5.52 -19.98 -10.30
CA LEU A 209 -5.82 -18.76 -9.55
C LEU A 209 -4.59 -18.27 -8.78
N ALA A 210 -4.37 -16.95 -8.80
CA ALA A 210 -3.35 -16.26 -8.00
C ALA A 210 -3.97 -15.22 -7.09
N ILE A 211 -3.43 -15.07 -5.88
CA ILE A 211 -3.74 -13.96 -4.98
C ILE A 211 -2.64 -12.90 -5.12
N ALA A 212 -3.01 -11.69 -5.56
CA ALA A 212 -2.07 -10.60 -5.76
C ALA A 212 -2.73 -9.22 -5.55
N ASN A 213 -1.94 -8.16 -5.48
CA ASN A 213 -2.48 -6.81 -5.39
C ASN A 213 -3.04 -6.34 -6.73
N SER A 214 -4.15 -5.60 -6.68
CA SER A 214 -4.91 -5.14 -7.85
C SER A 214 -4.09 -4.30 -8.83
N TYR A 215 -3.23 -3.42 -8.36
CA TYR A 215 -2.48 -2.49 -9.21
C TYR A 215 -1.49 -3.17 -10.18
N TYR A 216 -1.09 -4.41 -9.89
CA TYR A 216 -0.16 -5.12 -10.78
C TYR A 216 -0.71 -5.37 -12.18
N ILE A 217 -2.04 -5.52 -12.33
CA ILE A 217 -2.61 -5.69 -13.68
C ILE A 217 -2.37 -4.44 -14.55
N GLY A 218 -2.52 -3.25 -13.98
CA GLY A 218 -2.24 -2.00 -14.67
C GLY A 218 -0.77 -1.87 -15.08
N ILE A 219 0.15 -2.17 -14.14
CA ILE A 219 1.60 -2.15 -14.42
C ILE A 219 1.95 -3.14 -15.55
N MET A 220 1.42 -4.36 -15.52
CA MET A 220 1.71 -5.37 -16.54
C MET A 220 1.10 -5.01 -17.90
N LEU A 221 -0.14 -4.48 -17.93
CA LEU A 221 -0.82 -4.06 -19.17
C LEU A 221 -0.25 -2.79 -19.79
N SER A 222 0.44 -1.93 -19.01
CA SER A 222 1.13 -0.75 -19.56
C SER A 222 2.27 -1.11 -20.51
N GLY A 223 2.81 -2.34 -20.41
CA GLY A 223 3.97 -2.79 -21.18
C GLY A 223 5.32 -2.35 -20.59
N ASN A 224 5.36 -1.41 -19.64
CA ASN A 224 6.61 -0.93 -19.03
C ASN A 224 7.37 -2.03 -18.27
N ALA A 225 6.66 -3.07 -17.83
CA ALA A 225 7.25 -4.22 -17.15
C ALA A 225 7.80 -5.30 -18.12
N GLY A 226 7.79 -5.04 -19.43
CA GLY A 226 8.28 -5.92 -20.49
C GLY A 226 7.18 -6.75 -21.16
N ILE A 227 7.50 -7.23 -22.37
CA ILE A 227 6.54 -7.89 -23.27
C ILE A 227 5.96 -9.19 -22.68
N ASP A 228 6.75 -9.95 -21.93
CA ASP A 228 6.30 -11.20 -21.33
C ASP A 228 5.21 -10.96 -20.28
N GLN A 229 5.36 -9.92 -19.45
CA GLN A 229 4.37 -9.54 -18.46
C GLN A 229 3.10 -8.98 -19.12
N LEU A 230 3.23 -8.18 -20.18
CA LEU A 230 2.11 -7.70 -20.97
C LEU A 230 1.31 -8.87 -21.57
N ASN A 231 2.00 -9.85 -22.17
CA ASN A 231 1.36 -11.02 -22.74
C ASN A 231 0.70 -11.91 -21.68
N ALA A 232 1.30 -12.05 -20.51
CA ALA A 232 0.70 -12.75 -19.38
C ALA A 232 -0.57 -12.06 -18.88
N ALA A 233 -0.52 -10.72 -18.69
CA ALA A 233 -1.67 -9.93 -18.24
C ALA A 233 -2.89 -10.06 -19.17
N LYS A 234 -2.67 -10.17 -20.48
CA LYS A 234 -3.75 -10.38 -21.49
C LYS A 234 -4.43 -11.74 -21.39
N LYS A 235 -3.81 -12.73 -20.74
CA LYS A 235 -4.33 -14.11 -20.61
C LYS A 235 -5.14 -14.32 -19.33
N VAL A 236 -5.07 -13.42 -18.37
CA VAL A 236 -5.75 -13.53 -17.09
C VAL A 236 -6.87 -12.51 -16.95
N LYS A 237 -7.79 -12.78 -16.03
CA LYS A 237 -8.80 -11.82 -15.59
C LYS A 237 -8.62 -11.57 -14.09
N MET A 238 -8.97 -10.37 -13.66
CA MET A 238 -8.99 -9.98 -12.26
C MET A 238 -10.42 -10.02 -11.72
N ILE A 239 -10.60 -10.49 -10.49
CA ILE A 239 -11.87 -10.45 -9.78
C ILE A 239 -11.67 -10.08 -8.31
N PHE A 240 -12.57 -9.26 -7.77
CA PHE A 240 -12.60 -8.93 -6.35
C PHE A 240 -13.33 -10.04 -5.59
N PRO A 241 -12.74 -10.62 -4.54
CA PRO A 241 -13.43 -11.61 -3.70
C PRO A 241 -14.45 -10.94 -2.76
N ASN A 242 -15.28 -11.76 -2.12
CA ASN A 242 -16.21 -11.39 -1.05
C ASN A 242 -17.25 -10.31 -1.46
N GLN A 243 -17.60 -10.21 -2.74
CA GLN A 243 -18.52 -9.16 -3.24
C GLN A 243 -19.99 -9.42 -2.90
N SER A 244 -20.34 -10.64 -2.48
CA SER A 244 -21.68 -10.99 -1.93
C SER A 244 -21.72 -10.91 -0.40
N GLY A 245 -20.66 -10.41 0.24
CA GLY A 245 -20.54 -10.41 1.71
C GLY A 245 -19.70 -9.26 2.23
N SER A 246 -18.59 -9.59 2.90
CA SER A 246 -17.76 -8.64 3.65
C SER A 246 -16.94 -7.64 2.85
N GLY A 247 -16.87 -7.81 1.54
CA GLY A 247 -16.02 -6.99 0.69
C GLY A 247 -14.58 -7.50 0.58
N ALA A 248 -13.86 -6.96 -0.39
CA ALA A 248 -12.47 -7.33 -0.64
C ALA A 248 -11.51 -6.59 0.32
N HIS A 249 -10.49 -7.29 0.80
CA HIS A 249 -9.44 -6.70 1.63
C HIS A 249 -8.79 -5.50 0.94
N VAL A 250 -8.79 -4.36 1.63
CA VAL A 250 -8.16 -3.12 1.18
C VAL A 250 -7.01 -2.77 2.10
N ASN A 251 -5.87 -2.47 1.53
CA ASN A 251 -4.70 -1.93 2.23
C ASN A 251 -4.26 -0.62 1.59
N ILE A 252 -3.29 0.07 2.17
CA ILE A 252 -2.94 1.44 1.82
C ILE A 252 -1.46 1.61 1.46
N SER A 253 -1.17 2.60 0.62
CA SER A 253 0.04 3.39 0.71
C SER A 253 -0.25 4.55 1.65
N GLY A 254 0.64 4.84 2.57
CA GLY A 254 0.38 5.87 3.56
C GLY A 254 1.65 6.53 4.08
N ALA A 255 1.46 7.67 4.73
CA ALA A 255 2.55 8.49 5.24
C ALA A 255 2.23 9.03 6.64
N GLY A 256 3.27 9.25 7.42
CA GLY A 256 3.20 9.94 8.71
C GLY A 256 4.32 10.94 8.85
N ILE A 257 4.06 12.01 9.60
CA ILE A 257 5.07 13.02 9.94
C ILE A 257 5.87 12.51 11.12
N LEU A 258 7.19 12.53 10.99
CA LEU A 258 8.07 12.05 12.05
C LEU A 258 8.09 13.01 13.23
N LYS A 259 8.20 12.45 14.45
CA LYS A 259 8.11 13.18 15.71
C LYS A 259 9.14 14.31 15.83
N ASN A 260 10.33 14.09 15.31
CA ASN A 260 11.44 15.02 15.34
C ASN A 260 11.67 15.69 13.97
N SER A 261 10.64 15.75 13.12
CA SER A 261 10.72 16.42 11.83
C SER A 261 11.28 17.83 11.96
N PRO A 262 12.37 18.18 11.26
CA PRO A 262 12.88 19.54 11.23
C PRO A 262 11.96 20.51 10.46
N ASN A 263 11.12 20.00 9.53
CA ASN A 263 10.25 20.82 8.67
C ASN A 263 8.78 20.37 8.73
N PRO A 264 8.11 20.37 9.90
CA PRO A 264 6.77 19.78 10.07
C PRO A 264 5.68 20.49 9.24
N ASP A 265 5.82 21.80 9.01
CA ASP A 265 4.86 22.56 8.21
C ASP A 265 4.98 22.19 6.71
N ASN A 266 6.20 22.06 6.19
CA ASN A 266 6.42 21.58 4.83
C ASN A 266 5.93 20.13 4.66
N ALA A 267 6.08 19.30 5.70
CA ALA A 267 5.56 17.94 5.71
C ALA A 267 4.02 17.90 5.64
N ASN A 268 3.33 18.78 6.37
CA ASN A 268 1.86 18.90 6.25
C ASN A 268 1.45 19.35 4.85
N LEU A 269 2.09 20.37 4.27
CA LEU A 269 1.84 20.82 2.89
C LEU A 269 2.05 19.70 1.88
N PHE A 270 3.06 18.85 2.08
CA PHE A 270 3.28 17.70 1.22
C PHE A 270 2.16 16.66 1.31
N LEU A 271 1.63 16.37 2.51
CA LEU A 271 0.48 15.48 2.67
C LEU A 271 -0.80 16.06 2.03
N GLU A 272 -1.04 17.36 2.18
CA GLU A 272 -2.16 18.07 1.53
C GLU A 272 -2.06 17.98 0.00
N PHE A 273 -0.86 18.21 -0.55
CA PHE A 273 -0.57 18.06 -1.97
C PHE A 273 -0.88 16.63 -2.46
N LEU A 274 -0.41 15.60 -1.74
CA LEU A 274 -0.68 14.19 -2.09
C LEU A 274 -2.17 13.86 -2.10
N LEU A 275 -2.98 14.54 -1.29
CA LEU A 275 -4.43 14.38 -1.20
C LEU A 275 -5.21 15.38 -2.05
N SER A 276 -4.54 16.19 -2.86
CA SER A 276 -5.20 17.09 -3.81
C SER A 276 -5.89 16.29 -4.91
N GLU A 277 -6.99 16.82 -5.44
CA GLU A 277 -7.78 16.15 -6.49
C GLU A 277 -6.93 15.78 -7.71
N LYS A 278 -6.06 16.70 -8.15
CA LYS A 278 -5.18 16.50 -9.30
C LYS A 278 -4.23 15.33 -9.06
N VAL A 279 -3.57 15.29 -7.89
CA VAL A 279 -2.62 14.24 -7.56
C VAL A 279 -3.33 12.91 -7.40
N GLN A 280 -4.47 12.86 -6.72
CA GLN A 280 -5.25 11.64 -6.55
C GLN A 280 -5.71 11.05 -7.90
N LYS A 281 -6.17 11.87 -8.84
CA LYS A 281 -6.48 11.44 -10.22
C LYS A 281 -5.25 10.91 -10.95
N ASN A 282 -4.09 11.53 -10.77
CA ASN A 282 -2.84 11.13 -11.43
C ASN A 282 -2.22 9.87 -10.84
N MET A 283 -2.28 9.69 -9.51
CA MET A 283 -1.77 8.48 -8.85
C MET A 283 -2.37 7.22 -9.45
N VAL A 284 -3.66 7.24 -9.70
CA VAL A 284 -4.33 6.09 -10.29
C VAL A 284 -3.85 5.77 -11.69
N LYS A 285 -3.58 6.79 -12.52
CA LYS A 285 -3.07 6.61 -13.89
C LYS A 285 -1.62 6.08 -13.92
N LYS A 286 -0.83 6.42 -12.91
CA LYS A 286 0.62 6.16 -12.90
C LYS A 286 1.02 4.98 -12.03
N SER A 287 0.45 4.86 -10.82
CA SER A 287 0.73 3.75 -9.89
C SER A 287 -0.31 2.64 -9.94
N TYR A 288 -1.47 2.89 -10.58
CA TYR A 288 -2.64 2.00 -10.63
C TYR A 288 -3.22 1.66 -9.25
N GLU A 289 -2.87 2.44 -8.23
CA GLU A 289 -3.51 2.39 -6.92
C GLU A 289 -4.83 3.16 -6.95
N TYR A 290 -5.80 2.79 -6.14
CA TYR A 290 -7.08 3.51 -6.05
C TYR A 290 -6.91 4.78 -5.21
N PRO A 291 -7.62 5.87 -5.56
CA PRO A 291 -7.59 7.10 -4.78
C PRO A 291 -8.19 6.85 -3.40
N ILE A 292 -7.66 7.55 -2.40
CA ILE A 292 -8.22 7.55 -1.05
C ILE A 292 -9.22 8.68 -0.85
N ALA A 293 -8.95 9.85 -1.43
CA ALA A 293 -9.89 10.95 -1.45
C ALA A 293 -10.96 10.74 -2.52
N ALA A 294 -12.16 11.27 -2.30
CA ALA A 294 -13.24 11.19 -3.27
C ALA A 294 -12.89 12.01 -4.53
N VAL A 295 -12.61 11.32 -5.61
CA VAL A 295 -12.33 11.91 -6.92
C VAL A 295 -13.12 11.18 -8.00
N GLN A 296 -13.51 11.90 -9.06
CA GLN A 296 -14.11 11.27 -10.21
C GLN A 296 -13.09 10.40 -10.94
N ILE A 297 -13.40 9.13 -11.09
CA ILE A 297 -12.56 8.13 -11.73
C ILE A 297 -12.82 8.15 -13.23
N SER A 298 -11.76 8.20 -14.05
CA SER A 298 -11.89 8.16 -15.51
C SER A 298 -12.30 6.76 -16.01
N ASP A 299 -12.90 6.71 -17.21
CA ASP A 299 -13.32 5.46 -17.86
C ASP A 299 -12.15 4.47 -18.06
N GLU A 300 -10.93 4.98 -18.25
CA GLU A 300 -9.74 4.14 -18.36
C GLU A 300 -9.47 3.35 -17.07
N MET A 301 -9.74 3.96 -15.92
CA MET A 301 -9.62 3.30 -14.63
C MET A 301 -10.76 2.33 -14.35
N ALA A 302 -11.95 2.62 -14.84
CA ALA A 302 -13.10 1.73 -14.70
C ALA A 302 -12.79 0.34 -15.32
N LYS A 303 -11.91 0.29 -16.34
CA LYS A 303 -11.44 -0.98 -16.95
C LYS A 303 -10.67 -1.87 -15.96
N PHE A 304 -10.07 -1.29 -14.91
CA PHE A 304 -9.34 -2.05 -13.88
C PHE A 304 -10.21 -2.41 -12.67
N GLY A 305 -11.56 -2.24 -12.77
CA GLY A 305 -12.45 -2.62 -11.68
C GLY A 305 -12.36 -1.69 -10.48
N THR A 306 -12.84 -0.47 -10.62
CA THR A 306 -12.82 0.55 -9.57
C THR A 306 -14.07 0.55 -8.69
N LYS A 307 -15.10 -0.20 -9.05
CA LYS A 307 -16.33 -0.35 -8.28
C LYS A 307 -16.36 -1.75 -7.66
N PHE A 308 -16.10 -1.82 -6.37
CA PHE A 308 -16.18 -3.05 -5.59
C PHE A 308 -16.57 -2.72 -4.15
N ILE A 309 -17.10 -3.71 -3.44
CA ILE A 309 -17.36 -3.60 -2.00
C ILE A 309 -16.02 -3.78 -1.28
N GLU A 310 -15.62 -2.75 -0.54
CA GLU A 310 -14.43 -2.76 0.28
C GLU A 310 -14.73 -3.38 1.65
N ASP A 311 -13.80 -4.18 2.18
CA ASP A 311 -13.85 -4.64 3.56
C ASP A 311 -13.69 -3.43 4.50
N ASP A 312 -14.55 -3.33 5.49
CA ASP A 312 -14.65 -2.20 6.43
C ASP A 312 -13.67 -2.29 7.61
N THR A 313 -12.83 -3.32 7.65
CA THR A 313 -11.82 -3.48 8.70
C THR A 313 -10.85 -2.31 8.68
N SER A 314 -10.75 -1.61 9.81
CA SER A 314 -9.78 -0.51 9.94
C SER A 314 -8.36 -1.00 9.72
N VAL A 315 -7.61 -0.30 8.86
CA VAL A 315 -6.24 -0.70 8.47
C VAL A 315 -5.24 -0.75 9.63
N LYS A 316 -5.50 -0.08 10.74
CA LYS A 316 -4.69 -0.20 11.97
C LYS A 316 -4.69 -1.62 12.52
N ARG A 317 -5.79 -2.37 12.34
CA ARG A 317 -5.91 -3.76 12.80
C ARG A 317 -4.87 -4.68 12.16
N PHE A 318 -4.45 -4.37 10.92
CA PHE A 318 -3.45 -5.19 10.21
C PHE A 318 -2.10 -5.17 10.92
N GLY A 319 -1.71 -4.02 11.45
CA GLY A 319 -0.51 -3.91 12.26
C GLY A 319 -0.65 -4.57 13.64
N GLU A 320 -1.74 -4.28 14.35
CA GLU A 320 -2.02 -4.84 15.68
C GLU A 320 -2.01 -6.38 15.66
N LEU A 321 -2.59 -7.00 14.64
CA LEU A 321 -2.70 -8.44 14.48
C LEU A 321 -1.55 -9.07 13.68
N ASN A 322 -0.59 -8.26 13.17
CA ASN A 322 0.54 -8.77 12.40
C ASN A 322 1.36 -9.86 13.13
N PRO A 323 1.71 -9.72 14.43
CA PRO A 323 2.43 -10.76 15.14
C PRO A 323 1.64 -12.09 15.24
N THR A 324 0.32 -12.01 15.41
CA THR A 324 -0.56 -13.19 15.44
C THR A 324 -0.64 -13.83 14.07
N ALA A 325 -0.79 -13.03 13.02
CA ALA A 325 -0.84 -13.50 11.64
C ALA A 325 0.45 -14.25 11.24
N ILE A 326 1.63 -13.70 11.59
CA ILE A 326 2.92 -14.36 11.33
C ILE A 326 2.99 -15.72 12.02
N LYS A 327 2.67 -15.79 13.32
CA LYS A 327 2.68 -17.04 14.09
C LYS A 327 1.71 -18.07 13.52
N LEU A 328 0.52 -17.64 13.12
CA LEU A 328 -0.49 -18.49 12.49
C LEU A 328 0.03 -19.07 11.18
N MET A 329 0.55 -18.21 10.30
CA MET A 329 1.10 -18.64 9.00
C MET A 329 2.26 -19.64 9.17
N ASP A 330 3.11 -19.43 10.17
CA ASP A 330 4.21 -20.36 10.48
C ASP A 330 3.68 -21.74 10.95
N ARG A 331 2.69 -21.76 11.89
CA ARG A 331 2.06 -22.99 12.40
C ARG A 331 1.46 -23.84 11.29
N VAL A 332 0.84 -23.24 10.29
CA VAL A 332 0.20 -23.96 9.17
C VAL A 332 1.17 -24.31 8.04
N GLY A 333 2.45 -23.93 8.17
CA GLY A 333 3.48 -24.23 7.17
C GLY A 333 3.44 -23.37 5.91
N TRP A 334 2.82 -22.22 5.95
CA TRP A 334 2.88 -21.25 4.85
C TRP A 334 4.24 -20.57 4.86
N LYS A 335 5.13 -20.98 3.96
CA LYS A 335 6.53 -20.52 3.92
C LYS A 335 6.84 -19.67 2.71
#